data_51942e31c1df1f20b944c685860e5835
#
_entry.id   51942e31c1df1f20b944c685860e5835
#
_cell.length_a   1.000
_cell.length_b   1.000
_cell.length_c   1.000
_cell.angle_alpha   90.00
_cell.angle_beta   90.00
_cell.angle_gamma   90.00
#
_symmetry.space_group_name_H-M   'P 1'
#
loop_
_entity.id
_entity.type
_entity.pdbx_description
1 polymer ?
#
loop_
_entity_poly.entity_id
_entity_poly.type
_entity_poly.pdbx_seq_one_letter_code
_entity_poly.pdbx_strand_id
1 'polypeptide(L)'
;MNDMKNLSDYLAELNAKTLEWVNAGEGRWATTLVEDLDHWAEYGIRIPLQLDWYLAACDRHEAVREGDGYKPYWPQMPSTDAELKDDILFFEQETENAYARAKAQWEREEAEAEYQRQLAGEHTPAVVEALKPSASFTIGELCSL
;
A
#
# COMPACT_ATOMS: atom_id res chain seq x y z
N MET A 1 24.49 -22.26 -6.96
CA MET A 1 23.06 -22.51 -6.77
C MET A 1 22.54 -21.60 -5.69
N ASN A 2 21.68 -20.69 -6.10
CA ASN A 2 21.12 -19.73 -5.15
C ASN A 2 20.27 -20.39 -4.08
N ASP A 3 19.73 -21.57 -4.39
CA ASP A 3 18.91 -22.34 -3.47
C ASP A 3 19.64 -22.73 -2.19
N MET A 4 20.98 -22.67 -2.22
CA MET A 4 21.81 -23.03 -1.10
C MET A 4 22.17 -21.85 -0.21
N LYS A 5 21.69 -20.65 -0.54
CA LYS A 5 21.95 -19.47 0.27
C LYS A 5 21.28 -19.61 1.63
N ASN A 6 22.02 -19.34 2.70
CA ASN A 6 21.43 -19.37 4.04
C ASN A 6 20.71 -18.05 4.35
N LEU A 7 19.91 -18.08 5.39
CA LEU A 7 19.10 -16.92 5.77
C LEU A 7 19.97 -15.72 6.14
N SER A 8 21.08 -15.94 6.85
CA SER A 8 21.97 -14.84 7.25
C SER A 8 22.51 -14.09 6.03
N ASP A 9 23.00 -14.82 5.04
CA ASP A 9 23.52 -14.20 3.80
C ASP A 9 22.41 -13.50 3.03
N TYR A 10 21.23 -14.09 3.00
CA TYR A 10 20.08 -13.50 2.31
C TYR A 10 19.65 -12.19 2.96
N LEU A 11 19.58 -12.15 4.30
CA LEU A 11 19.24 -10.92 5.03
C LEU A 11 20.27 -9.82 4.75
N ALA A 12 21.55 -10.16 4.79
CA ALA A 12 22.61 -9.20 4.51
C ALA A 12 22.50 -8.65 3.08
N GLU A 13 22.19 -9.51 2.12
CA GLU A 13 22.01 -9.11 0.73
C GLU A 13 20.83 -8.17 0.56
N LEU A 14 19.68 -8.49 1.17
CA LEU A 14 18.49 -7.65 1.11
C LEU A 14 18.75 -6.28 1.74
N ASN A 15 19.43 -6.26 2.89
CA ASN A 15 19.74 -5.01 3.57
C ASN A 15 20.74 -4.17 2.77
N ALA A 16 21.70 -4.81 2.12
CA ALA A 16 22.65 -4.10 1.26
C ALA A 16 21.92 -3.42 0.08
N LYS A 17 20.97 -4.12 -0.53
CA LYS A 17 20.17 -3.55 -1.61
C LYS A 17 19.33 -2.38 -1.13
N THR A 18 18.75 -2.48 0.05
CA THR A 18 17.96 -1.40 0.64
C THR A 18 18.83 -0.16 0.86
N LEU A 19 20.01 -0.34 1.45
CA LEU A 19 20.92 0.77 1.69
C LEU A 19 21.44 1.38 0.40
N GLU A 20 21.69 0.58 -0.61
CA GLU A 20 22.08 1.07 -1.94
C GLU A 20 20.99 1.95 -2.52
N TRP A 21 19.73 1.53 -2.43
CA TRP A 21 18.61 2.32 -2.93
C TRP A 21 18.47 3.63 -2.14
N VAL A 22 18.58 3.59 -0.82
CA VAL A 22 18.48 4.79 0.02
C VAL A 22 19.59 5.78 -0.35
N ASN A 23 20.81 5.31 -0.55
CA ASN A 23 21.95 6.15 -0.85
C ASN A 23 21.99 6.65 -2.29
N ALA A 24 21.22 6.05 -3.18
CA ALA A 24 21.21 6.42 -4.59
C ALA A 24 20.38 7.67 -4.91
N GLY A 25 19.58 8.16 -3.96
CA GLY A 25 18.74 9.33 -4.17
C GLY A 25 18.53 10.15 -2.91
N GLU A 26 18.29 11.44 -3.09
CA GLU A 26 18.00 12.32 -1.97
C GLU A 26 16.57 12.11 -1.47
N GLY A 27 16.40 12.23 -0.15
CA GLY A 27 15.09 12.13 0.47
C GLY A 27 14.52 10.72 0.55
N ARG A 28 15.30 9.70 0.16
CA ARG A 28 14.88 8.31 0.25
C ARG A 28 15.08 7.78 1.65
N TRP A 29 14.11 7.02 2.10
CA TRP A 29 14.14 6.44 3.44
C TRP A 29 13.57 5.03 3.38
N ALA A 30 14.21 4.11 4.08
CA ALA A 30 13.73 2.76 4.24
C ALA A 30 14.41 2.11 5.44
N THR A 31 13.69 1.21 6.12
CA THR A 31 14.26 0.45 7.22
C THR A 31 14.85 -0.85 6.69
N THR A 32 15.92 -1.30 7.34
CA THR A 32 16.53 -2.59 7.06
C THR A 32 15.85 -3.67 7.90
N LEU A 33 16.03 -4.93 7.46
CA LEU A 33 15.54 -6.08 8.20
C LEU A 33 16.48 -6.43 9.35
N VAL A 34 15.93 -6.94 10.43
CA VAL A 34 16.71 -7.46 11.54
C VAL A 34 17.54 -8.63 11.03
N GLU A 35 18.83 -8.67 11.38
CA GLU A 35 19.72 -9.76 10.94
C GLU A 35 19.92 -10.83 12.01
N ASP A 36 19.32 -10.69 13.18
CA ASP A 36 19.36 -11.67 14.25
C ASP A 36 18.51 -12.89 13.88
N LEU A 37 19.14 -14.02 13.69
CA LEU A 37 18.47 -15.26 13.29
C LEU A 37 17.49 -15.77 14.36
N ASP A 38 17.77 -15.50 15.63
CA ASP A 38 16.88 -15.91 16.72
C ASP A 38 15.55 -15.16 16.63
N HIS A 39 15.59 -13.90 16.23
CA HIS A 39 14.38 -13.12 15.99
C HIS A 39 13.49 -13.80 14.94
N TRP A 40 14.08 -14.19 13.83
CA TRP A 40 13.32 -14.80 12.73
C TRP A 40 12.86 -16.21 13.09
N ALA A 41 13.63 -16.94 13.87
CA ALA A 41 13.26 -18.29 14.31
C ALA A 41 11.99 -18.29 15.15
N GLU A 42 11.72 -17.21 15.89
CA GLU A 42 10.49 -17.08 16.67
C GLU A 42 9.25 -17.08 15.78
N TYR A 43 9.37 -16.63 14.53
CA TYR A 43 8.30 -16.62 13.55
C TYR A 43 8.30 -17.88 12.67
N GLY A 44 9.17 -18.86 12.97
CA GLY A 44 9.29 -20.05 12.15
C GLY A 44 10.07 -19.84 10.87
N ILE A 45 10.77 -18.71 10.74
CA ILE A 45 11.52 -18.36 9.54
C ILE A 45 12.97 -18.78 9.72
N ARG A 46 13.40 -19.76 8.92
CA ARG A 46 14.73 -20.35 9.01
C ARG A 46 15.47 -20.40 7.67
N ILE A 47 14.75 -20.24 6.57
CA ILE A 47 15.32 -20.29 5.22
C ILE A 47 14.81 -19.09 4.43
N PRO A 48 15.54 -18.68 3.36
CA PRO A 48 15.12 -17.51 2.55
C PRO A 48 13.71 -17.59 1.99
N LEU A 49 13.26 -18.75 1.57
CA LEU A 49 11.91 -18.89 1.01
C LEU A 49 10.83 -18.56 2.05
N GLN A 50 11.04 -18.95 3.29
CA GLN A 50 10.12 -18.60 4.38
C GLN A 50 10.11 -17.10 4.65
N LEU A 51 11.27 -16.46 4.55
CA LEU A 51 11.33 -15.00 4.68
C LEU A 51 10.57 -14.32 3.54
N ASP A 52 10.74 -14.80 2.31
CA ASP A 52 10.01 -14.26 1.17
C ASP A 52 8.50 -14.39 1.37
N TRP A 53 8.05 -15.54 1.88
CA TRP A 53 6.66 -15.75 2.21
C TRP A 53 6.16 -14.74 3.24
N TYR A 54 6.94 -14.55 4.31
CA TYR A 54 6.58 -13.60 5.37
C TYR A 54 6.49 -12.17 4.84
N LEU A 55 7.47 -11.75 4.04
CA LEU A 55 7.48 -10.40 3.49
C LEU A 55 6.33 -10.19 2.53
N ALA A 56 6.02 -11.17 1.70
CA ALA A 56 4.87 -11.10 0.80
C ALA A 56 3.56 -11.02 1.58
N ALA A 57 3.45 -11.77 2.67
CA ALA A 57 2.27 -11.72 3.55
C ALA A 57 2.12 -10.35 4.22
N CYS A 58 3.24 -9.73 4.63
CA CYS A 58 3.23 -8.39 5.20
C CYS A 58 2.75 -7.36 4.19
N ASP A 59 3.25 -7.42 2.96
CA ASP A 59 2.87 -6.51 1.89
C ASP A 59 1.37 -6.63 1.58
N ARG A 60 0.88 -7.87 1.49
CA ARG A 60 -0.55 -8.12 1.27
C ARG A 60 -1.38 -7.55 2.42
N HIS A 61 -0.96 -7.79 3.65
CA HIS A 61 -1.68 -7.33 4.84
C HIS A 61 -1.84 -5.81 4.81
N GLU A 62 -0.75 -5.12 4.53
CA GLU A 62 -0.75 -3.65 4.46
C GLU A 62 -1.60 -3.15 3.28
N ALA A 63 -1.45 -3.76 2.11
CA ALA A 63 -2.18 -3.35 0.91
C ALA A 63 -3.69 -3.53 1.07
N VAL A 64 -4.13 -4.65 1.65
CA VAL A 64 -5.55 -4.91 1.89
C VAL A 64 -6.10 -3.96 2.95
N ARG A 65 -5.32 -3.70 4.00
CA ARG A 65 -5.74 -2.76 5.03
C ARG A 65 -5.94 -1.35 4.46
N GLU A 66 -5.04 -0.89 3.61
CA GLU A 66 -5.15 0.42 2.98
C GLU A 66 -6.20 0.48 1.88
N GLY A 67 -6.23 -0.55 1.04
CA GLY A 67 -7.10 -0.57 -0.13
C GLY A 67 -8.54 -0.94 0.18
N ASP A 68 -8.76 -1.90 1.05
CA ASP A 68 -10.08 -2.44 1.35
C ASP A 68 -10.59 -2.04 2.73
N GLY A 69 -9.74 -1.46 3.58
CA GLY A 69 -10.14 -0.89 4.86
C GLY A 69 -10.37 -1.90 5.99
N TYR A 70 -9.95 -3.14 5.82
CA TYR A 70 -10.03 -4.13 6.88
C TYR A 70 -8.71 -4.90 7.02
N LYS A 71 -8.50 -5.52 8.19
CA LYS A 71 -7.31 -6.33 8.43
C LYS A 71 -7.61 -7.77 8.01
N PRO A 72 -6.88 -8.31 7.02
CA PRO A 72 -7.06 -9.70 6.65
C PRO A 72 -6.52 -10.62 7.74
N TYR A 73 -6.99 -11.85 7.75
CA TYR A 73 -6.43 -12.89 8.63
C TYR A 73 -4.97 -13.09 8.29
N TRP A 74 -4.12 -13.23 9.31
CA TRP A 74 -2.73 -13.57 9.11
C TRP A 74 -2.65 -15.04 8.69
N PRO A 75 -2.05 -15.34 7.54
CA PRO A 75 -2.01 -16.71 7.05
C PRO A 75 -1.06 -17.58 7.86
N GLN A 76 -1.34 -18.86 7.89
CA GLN A 76 -0.46 -19.84 8.52
C GLN A 76 0.58 -20.29 7.50
N MET A 77 1.85 -20.29 7.93
CA MET A 77 2.95 -20.67 7.05
C MET A 77 2.85 -22.16 6.70
N PRO A 78 2.85 -22.49 5.39
CA PRO A 78 2.86 -23.88 4.97
C PRO A 78 4.19 -24.55 5.25
N SER A 79 4.17 -25.88 5.21
CA SER A 79 5.35 -26.69 5.54
C SER A 79 6.19 -27.13 4.35
N THR A 80 5.70 -26.93 3.12
CA THR A 80 6.43 -27.35 1.92
C THR A 80 6.84 -26.16 1.08
N ASP A 81 7.96 -26.31 0.36
CA ASP A 81 8.46 -25.27 -0.53
C ASP A 81 7.47 -24.95 -1.65
N ALA A 82 6.80 -25.98 -2.19
CA ALA A 82 5.82 -25.77 -3.26
C ALA A 82 4.66 -24.89 -2.77
N GLU A 83 4.15 -25.15 -1.58
CA GLU A 83 3.07 -24.37 -1.01
C GLU A 83 3.52 -22.94 -0.67
N LEU A 84 4.76 -22.79 -0.17
CA LEU A 84 5.32 -21.45 0.09
C LEU A 84 5.37 -20.62 -1.19
N LYS A 85 5.84 -21.22 -2.28
CA LYS A 85 5.91 -20.54 -3.58
C LYS A 85 4.54 -20.15 -4.11
N ASP A 86 3.57 -21.06 -3.99
CA ASP A 86 2.20 -20.80 -4.43
C ASP A 86 1.58 -19.64 -3.62
N ASP A 87 1.78 -19.65 -2.31
CA ASP A 87 1.29 -18.59 -1.43
C ASP A 87 1.91 -17.24 -1.78
N ILE A 88 3.22 -17.22 -2.05
CA ILE A 88 3.91 -15.97 -2.41
C ILE A 88 3.28 -15.37 -3.67
N LEU A 89 3.04 -16.18 -4.68
CA LEU A 89 2.40 -15.70 -5.91
C LEU A 89 0.99 -15.17 -5.64
N PHE A 90 0.24 -15.87 -4.80
CA PHE A 90 -1.09 -15.45 -4.40
C PHE A 90 -1.05 -14.11 -3.65
N PHE A 91 -0.15 -13.97 -2.67
CA PHE A 91 -0.01 -12.73 -1.89
C PHE A 91 0.41 -11.56 -2.79
N GLU A 92 1.35 -11.80 -3.69
CA GLU A 92 1.80 -10.77 -4.62
C GLU A 92 0.65 -10.30 -5.51
N GLN A 93 -0.16 -11.23 -6.00
CA GLN A 93 -1.32 -10.89 -6.82
C GLN A 93 -2.37 -10.13 -6.02
N GLU A 94 -2.66 -10.57 -4.80
CA GLU A 94 -3.60 -9.87 -3.94
C GLU A 94 -3.13 -8.47 -3.58
N THR A 95 -1.83 -8.31 -3.32
CA THR A 95 -1.22 -7.01 -3.03
C THR A 95 -1.43 -6.06 -4.21
N GLU A 96 -1.12 -6.54 -5.41
CA GLU A 96 -1.28 -5.76 -6.62
C GLU A 96 -2.74 -5.38 -6.85
N ASN A 97 -3.65 -6.33 -6.66
CA ASN A 97 -5.08 -6.09 -6.81
C ASN A 97 -5.60 -5.07 -5.79
N ALA A 98 -5.15 -5.16 -4.55
CA ALA A 98 -5.56 -4.24 -3.50
C ALA A 98 -5.09 -2.81 -3.79
N TYR A 99 -3.85 -2.66 -4.25
CA TYR A 99 -3.36 -1.34 -4.63
C TYR A 99 -4.07 -0.80 -5.87
N ALA A 100 -4.42 -1.67 -6.82
CA ALA A 100 -5.20 -1.25 -7.99
C ALA A 100 -6.59 -0.74 -7.58
N ARG A 101 -7.24 -1.42 -6.63
CA ARG A 101 -8.53 -0.97 -6.10
C ARG A 101 -8.41 0.36 -5.37
N ALA A 102 -7.36 0.52 -4.56
CA ALA A 102 -7.12 1.77 -3.84
C ALA A 102 -6.88 2.93 -4.82
N LYS A 103 -6.10 2.69 -5.85
CA LYS A 103 -5.82 3.69 -6.89
C LYS A 103 -7.10 4.08 -7.63
N ALA A 104 -7.92 3.09 -8.01
CA ALA A 104 -9.17 3.36 -8.71
C ALA A 104 -10.13 4.17 -7.83
N GLN A 105 -10.19 3.86 -6.54
CA GLN A 105 -11.02 4.61 -5.60
C GLN A 105 -10.52 6.05 -5.47
N TRP A 106 -9.20 6.22 -5.32
CA TRP A 106 -8.60 7.55 -5.22
C TRP A 106 -8.90 8.38 -6.48
N GLU A 107 -8.76 7.78 -7.65
CA GLU A 107 -9.05 8.45 -8.91
C GLU A 107 -10.52 8.87 -9.01
N ARG A 108 -11.44 8.01 -8.54
CA ARG A 108 -12.86 8.37 -8.50
C ARG A 108 -13.13 9.51 -7.54
N GLU A 109 -12.49 9.49 -6.36
CA GLU A 109 -12.64 10.56 -5.38
C GLU A 109 -12.08 11.88 -5.90
N GLU A 110 -10.91 11.82 -6.60
CA GLU A 110 -10.32 13.00 -7.21
C GLU A 110 -11.20 13.56 -8.33
N ALA A 111 -11.77 12.69 -9.16
CA ALA A 111 -12.68 13.10 -10.23
C ALA A 111 -13.92 13.77 -9.66
N GLU A 112 -14.48 13.21 -8.58
CA GLU A 112 -15.64 13.79 -7.90
C GLU A 112 -15.27 15.14 -7.27
N ALA A 113 -14.13 15.23 -6.63
CA ALA A 113 -13.66 16.47 -6.03
C ALA A 113 -13.46 17.56 -7.10
N GLU A 114 -12.90 17.18 -8.26
CA GLU A 114 -12.71 18.10 -9.37
C GLU A 114 -14.06 18.56 -9.94
N TYR A 115 -15.00 17.62 -10.08
CA TYR A 115 -16.34 17.96 -10.52
C TYR A 115 -17.01 18.96 -9.56
N GLN A 116 -16.87 18.74 -8.25
CA GLN A 116 -17.41 19.65 -7.26
C GLN A 116 -16.73 21.02 -7.31
N ARG A 117 -15.42 21.05 -7.55
CA ARG A 117 -14.69 22.31 -7.73
C ARG A 117 -15.18 23.07 -8.96
N GLN A 118 -15.45 22.36 -10.05
CA GLN A 118 -15.99 22.97 -11.28
C GLN A 118 -17.37 23.53 -11.06
N LEU A 119 -18.25 22.78 -10.37
CA LEU A 119 -19.57 23.27 -10.03
C LEU A 119 -19.51 24.54 -9.17
N ALA A 120 -18.62 24.54 -8.16
CA ALA A 120 -18.42 25.70 -7.31
C ALA A 120 -17.84 26.88 -8.11
N GLY A 121 -16.98 26.60 -9.09
CA GLY A 121 -16.41 27.61 -9.97
C GLY A 121 -17.41 28.25 -10.92
N GLU A 122 -18.49 27.53 -11.27
CA GLU A 122 -19.57 28.08 -12.07
C GLU A 122 -20.40 29.11 -11.28
N HIS A 123 -20.32 29.04 -9.96
CA HIS A 123 -20.94 30.02 -9.07
C HIS A 123 -19.90 31.09 -8.72
N THR A 124 -19.51 31.86 -9.74
CA THR A 124 -18.59 32.97 -9.54
C THR A 124 -19.19 34.02 -8.61
N PRO A 125 -18.41 34.93 -8.03
CA PRO A 125 -18.95 35.99 -7.21
C PRO A 125 -20.08 36.79 -7.88
N ALA A 126 -19.98 37.02 -9.16
CA ALA A 126 -21.03 37.72 -9.91
C ALA A 126 -22.33 36.90 -9.98
N VAL A 127 -22.23 35.59 -10.21
CA VAL A 127 -23.36 34.69 -10.22
C VAL A 127 -24.00 34.58 -8.83
N VAL A 128 -23.18 34.40 -7.84
CA VAL A 128 -23.63 34.32 -6.44
C VAL A 128 -24.34 35.62 -6.04
N GLU A 129 -23.81 36.75 -6.41
CA GLU A 129 -24.39 38.04 -6.13
C GLU A 129 -25.73 38.22 -6.82
N ALA A 130 -25.83 37.76 -8.03
CA ALA A 130 -27.10 37.80 -8.81
C ALA A 130 -28.17 36.91 -8.19
N LEU A 131 -27.80 35.81 -7.57
CA LEU A 131 -28.73 34.85 -6.96
C LEU A 131 -29.16 35.27 -5.55
N LYS A 132 -28.31 35.97 -4.82
CA LYS A 132 -28.59 36.39 -3.42
C LYS A 132 -29.91 37.09 -3.20
N PRO A 133 -30.32 38.08 -4.02
CA PRO A 133 -31.56 38.83 -3.75
C PRO A 133 -32.82 37.99 -3.84
N SER A 134 -32.80 36.93 -4.64
CA SER A 134 -33.98 36.11 -4.87
C SER A 134 -33.97 34.82 -4.07
N ALA A 135 -32.93 34.56 -3.31
CA ALA A 135 -32.77 33.29 -2.65
C ALA A 135 -32.23 33.50 -1.23
N SER A 136 -32.80 32.74 -0.33
CA SER A 136 -32.30 32.68 1.03
C SER A 136 -31.12 31.71 1.07
N PHE A 137 -30.40 31.57 -0.03
CA PHE A 137 -29.26 30.66 -0.11
C PHE A 137 -28.08 31.19 0.65
N THR A 138 -27.43 30.29 1.39
CA THR A 138 -26.08 30.52 1.87
C THR A 138 -25.12 30.05 0.77
N ILE A 139 -23.85 30.46 0.87
CA ILE A 139 -22.84 29.99 -0.07
C ILE A 139 -22.72 28.47 0.00
N GLY A 140 -22.87 27.89 1.21
CA GLY A 140 -22.86 26.46 1.39
C GLY A 140 -23.99 25.75 0.62
N GLU A 141 -25.18 26.34 0.60
CA GLU A 141 -26.31 25.78 -0.17
C GLU A 141 -26.05 25.83 -1.66
N LEU A 142 -25.47 26.90 -2.16
CA LEU A 142 -25.07 27.00 -3.56
C LEU A 142 -24.01 25.98 -3.93
N CYS A 143 -23.07 25.75 -3.06
CA CYS A 143 -22.03 24.76 -3.30
C CYS A 143 -22.55 23.32 -3.24
N SER A 144 -23.65 23.08 -2.54
CA SER A 144 -24.25 21.75 -2.44
C SER A 144 -25.26 21.45 -3.57
N LEU A 145 -25.55 22.41 -4.38
CA LEU A 145 -26.40 22.21 -5.57
C LEU A 145 -25.56 21.57 -6.68
#